data_4a5cf4a0aa8f05e03b9e1b8599ac9359
#
_entry.id   4a5cf4a0aa8f05e03b9e1b8599ac9359
#
_cell.length_a   1.000
_cell.length_b   1.000
_cell.length_c   1.000
_cell.angle_alpha   90.00
_cell.angle_beta   90.00
_cell.angle_gamma   90.00
#
_symmetry.space_group_name_H-M   'P 1'
#
loop_
_entity.id
_entity.type
_entity.pdbx_description
1 polymer ?
#
loop_
_entity_poly.entity_id
_entity_poly.type
_entity_poly.pdbx_seq_one_letter_code
_entity_poly.pdbx_strand_id
1 'polypeptide(L)'
;MIYTLTFNPSLDYIVTVPKFTCGMVNRTTEEIIFPGGKGINVSMVLKNLGFENTALGFYAGFTGMELKRLVADKGIHAEFIPVDKGMTRINVKLRSEQESEINGQGPAIAASDIDKLYEKLDALKDGDILVMAGSIPDVMPQTMYMDIMKHLQGRNLKIVVDATRDLLVNVLPFHPFLIKPNNHELGEILSLIHI
;
A
#
# COMPACT_ATOMS: atom_id res chain seq x y z
N MET A 1 -9.02 -15.05 9.24
CA MET A 1 -7.77 -14.27 9.34
C MET A 1 -7.94 -12.95 8.58
N ILE A 2 -7.13 -11.93 8.86
CA ILE A 2 -7.15 -10.66 8.10
C ILE A 2 -5.84 -10.56 7.32
N TYR A 3 -5.95 -10.28 6.03
CA TYR A 3 -4.81 -10.04 5.13
C TYR A 3 -4.89 -8.61 4.61
N THR A 4 -3.77 -7.92 4.55
CA THR A 4 -3.67 -6.60 3.90
C THR A 4 -2.75 -6.72 2.69
N LEU A 5 -3.13 -6.14 1.57
CA LEU A 5 -2.32 -6.14 0.36
C LEU A 5 -1.91 -4.72 0.01
N THR A 6 -0.58 -4.52 -0.15
CA THR A 6 0.02 -3.27 -0.61
C THR A 6 0.92 -3.57 -1.81
N PHE A 7 0.55 -3.12 -3.02
CA PHE A 7 1.36 -3.34 -4.22
C PHE A 7 2.68 -2.58 -4.19
N ASN A 8 2.69 -1.40 -3.61
CA ASN A 8 3.85 -0.51 -3.61
C ASN A 8 4.18 0.00 -2.20
N PRO A 9 4.62 -0.88 -1.29
CA PRO A 9 5.06 -0.46 0.04
C PRO A 9 6.28 0.44 -0.03
N SER A 10 6.59 1.14 1.05
CA SER A 10 7.67 2.14 1.11
C SER A 10 8.41 2.12 2.43
N LEU A 11 9.61 2.70 2.42
CA LEU A 11 10.17 3.33 3.61
C LEU A 11 9.79 4.81 3.56
N ASP A 12 9.06 5.29 4.55
CA ASP A 12 8.72 6.69 4.68
C ASP A 12 9.81 7.38 5.51
N TYR A 13 10.67 8.16 4.84
CA TYR A 13 11.76 8.92 5.44
C TYR A 13 11.28 10.34 5.72
N ILE A 14 11.02 10.61 6.99
CA ILE A 14 10.54 11.92 7.46
C ILE A 14 11.76 12.73 7.88
N VAL A 15 11.94 13.90 7.28
CA VAL A 15 13.02 14.82 7.59
C VAL A 15 12.46 16.16 8.01
N THR A 16 12.93 16.69 9.13
CA THR A 16 12.57 18.03 9.60
C THR A 16 13.68 19.02 9.26
N VAL A 17 13.34 20.02 8.45
CA VAL A 17 14.21 21.13 8.09
C VAL A 17 13.47 22.43 8.43
N PRO A 18 13.82 23.15 9.50
CA PRO A 18 13.05 24.29 9.99
C PRO A 18 12.76 25.35 8.94
N LYS A 19 13.74 25.61 8.05
CA LYS A 19 13.60 26.54 6.92
C LYS A 19 14.25 25.93 5.69
N PHE A 20 13.45 25.25 4.88
CA PHE A 20 13.91 24.67 3.61
C PHE A 20 14.07 25.77 2.56
N THR A 21 15.25 25.83 1.94
CA THR A 21 15.55 26.79 0.86
C THR A 21 16.00 26.02 -0.38
N CYS A 22 15.23 26.14 -1.46
CA CYS A 22 15.55 25.52 -2.74
C CYS A 22 16.89 26.03 -3.29
N GLY A 23 17.71 25.14 -3.85
CA GLY A 23 19.02 25.47 -4.41
C GLY A 23 20.14 25.66 -3.39
N MET A 24 19.86 25.49 -2.10
CA MET A 24 20.84 25.63 -1.01
C MET A 24 21.07 24.29 -0.31
N VAL A 25 22.17 24.18 0.43
CA VAL A 25 22.41 23.07 1.36
C VAL A 25 21.52 23.28 2.59
N ASN A 26 20.59 22.37 2.76
CA ASN A 26 19.70 22.31 3.93
C ASN A 26 20.19 21.22 4.89
N ARG A 27 20.08 21.44 6.19
CA ARG A 27 20.43 20.46 7.21
C ARG A 27 19.21 20.11 8.02
N THR A 28 19.04 18.80 8.23
CA THR A 28 17.97 18.26 9.05
C THR A 28 18.22 18.51 10.53
N THR A 29 17.15 18.67 11.29
CA THR A 29 17.18 18.70 12.76
C THR A 29 16.63 17.40 13.36
N GLU A 30 15.85 16.66 12.58
CA GLU A 30 15.27 15.39 12.97
C GLU A 30 15.10 14.49 11.74
N GLU A 31 15.32 13.21 11.94
CA GLU A 31 15.17 12.17 10.89
C GLU A 31 14.51 10.93 11.49
N ILE A 32 13.45 10.44 10.85
CA ILE A 32 12.74 9.24 11.27
C ILE A 32 12.41 8.39 10.04
N ILE A 33 12.52 7.05 10.18
CA ILE A 33 12.12 6.10 9.13
C ILE A 33 10.99 5.23 9.67
N PHE A 34 9.90 5.14 8.89
CA PHE A 34 8.78 4.25 9.16
C PHE A 34 8.50 3.30 8.00
N PRO A 35 7.99 2.08 8.28
CA PRO A 35 7.40 1.26 7.23
C PRO A 35 6.13 1.96 6.73
N GLY A 36 5.99 2.10 5.42
CA GLY A 36 4.91 2.84 4.78
C GLY A 36 4.16 2.03 3.71
N GLY A 37 3.06 2.60 3.26
CA GLY A 37 2.09 2.02 2.34
C GLY A 37 0.74 1.82 3.00
N LYS A 38 -0.36 2.13 2.29
CA LYS A 38 -1.72 2.13 2.87
C LYS A 38 -2.08 0.80 3.56
N GLY A 39 -1.83 -0.35 2.93
CA GLY A 39 -2.13 -1.64 3.54
C GLY A 39 -1.25 -1.95 4.75
N ILE A 40 0.03 -1.54 4.75
CA ILE A 40 0.90 -1.68 5.93
C ILE A 40 0.37 -0.81 7.08
N ASN A 41 -0.09 0.42 6.79
CA ASN A 41 -0.72 1.28 7.80
C ASN A 41 -1.98 0.63 8.39
N VAL A 42 -2.81 -0.01 7.55
CA VAL A 42 -3.95 -0.80 8.03
C VAL A 42 -3.50 -1.94 8.93
N SER A 43 -2.44 -2.69 8.54
CA SER A 43 -1.87 -3.75 9.38
C SER A 43 -1.41 -3.24 10.74
N MET A 44 -0.74 -2.09 10.78
CA MET A 44 -0.30 -1.48 12.04
C MET A 44 -1.49 -1.09 12.95
N VAL A 45 -2.53 -0.49 12.36
CA VAL A 45 -3.75 -0.14 13.09
C VAL A 45 -4.45 -1.39 13.63
N LEU A 46 -4.61 -2.42 12.82
CA LEU A 46 -5.20 -3.70 13.24
C LEU A 46 -4.41 -4.32 14.40
N LYS A 47 -3.08 -4.34 14.30
CA LYS A 47 -2.23 -4.88 15.38
C LYS A 47 -2.35 -4.08 16.67
N ASN A 48 -2.39 -2.75 16.60
CA ASN A 48 -2.59 -1.88 17.77
C ASN A 48 -3.98 -2.08 18.40
N LEU A 49 -4.99 -2.47 17.63
CA LEU A 49 -6.32 -2.83 18.10
C LEU A 49 -6.42 -4.28 18.62
N GLY A 50 -5.32 -5.03 18.60
CA GLY A 50 -5.27 -6.42 19.09
C GLY A 50 -5.69 -7.46 18.06
N PHE A 51 -5.81 -7.11 16.77
CA PHE A 51 -6.15 -8.06 15.72
C PHE A 51 -4.89 -8.60 15.04
N GLU A 52 -4.74 -9.92 15.04
CA GLU A 52 -3.71 -10.59 14.24
C GLU A 52 -4.04 -10.46 12.75
N ASN A 53 -2.99 -10.13 11.98
CA ASN A 53 -3.12 -9.96 10.54
C ASN A 53 -1.82 -10.32 9.82
N THR A 54 -1.91 -10.53 8.50
CA THR A 54 -0.77 -10.81 7.63
C THR A 54 -0.68 -9.75 6.54
N ALA A 55 0.47 -9.09 6.42
CA ALA A 55 0.74 -8.13 5.36
C ALA A 55 1.30 -8.83 4.13
N LEU A 56 0.64 -8.64 2.98
CA LEU A 56 1.06 -9.09 1.65
C LEU A 56 1.57 -7.89 0.84
N GLY A 57 2.46 -8.14 -0.09
CA GLY A 57 2.99 -7.11 -0.98
C GLY A 57 4.32 -7.53 -1.61
N PHE A 58 4.99 -6.59 -2.25
CA PHE A 58 6.26 -6.82 -2.92
C PHE A 58 7.38 -6.04 -2.22
N TYR A 59 8.59 -6.60 -2.23
CA TYR A 59 9.76 -5.91 -1.71
C TYR A 59 10.98 -6.19 -2.58
N ALA A 60 11.92 -5.24 -2.63
CA ALA A 60 13.16 -5.39 -3.39
C ALA A 60 14.33 -4.66 -2.72
N GLY A 61 15.54 -5.19 -2.93
CA GLY A 61 16.78 -4.57 -2.52
C GLY A 61 16.92 -4.38 -1.00
N PHE A 62 17.92 -3.59 -0.59
CA PHE A 62 18.21 -3.36 0.84
C PHE A 62 17.07 -2.61 1.55
N THR A 63 16.40 -1.69 0.87
CA THR A 63 15.25 -0.96 1.41
C THR A 63 14.06 -1.88 1.69
N GLY A 64 13.87 -2.91 0.85
CA GLY A 64 12.86 -3.93 1.09
C GLY A 64 13.17 -4.83 2.27
N MET A 65 14.44 -5.17 2.48
CA MET A 65 14.86 -5.92 3.67
C MET A 65 14.63 -5.11 4.94
N GLU A 66 14.93 -3.80 4.91
CA GLU A 66 14.68 -2.92 6.04
C GLU A 66 13.18 -2.74 6.30
N LEU A 67 12.37 -2.60 5.25
CA LEU A 67 10.92 -2.59 5.38
C LEU A 67 10.40 -3.83 6.12
N LYS A 68 10.85 -5.03 5.72
CA LYS A 68 10.47 -6.28 6.39
C LYS A 68 10.86 -6.29 7.86
N ARG A 69 12.08 -5.83 8.18
CA ARG A 69 12.56 -5.73 9.55
C ARG A 69 11.66 -4.81 10.37
N LEU A 70 11.37 -3.60 9.87
CA LEU A 70 10.54 -2.62 10.57
C LEU A 70 9.09 -3.12 10.77
N VAL A 71 8.52 -3.82 9.80
CA VAL A 71 7.18 -4.42 9.91
C VAL A 71 7.18 -5.53 10.98
N ALA A 72 8.23 -6.37 11.00
CA ALA A 72 8.39 -7.41 12.00
C ALA A 72 8.57 -6.84 13.42
N ASP A 73 9.33 -5.75 13.56
CA ASP A 73 9.52 -5.05 14.85
C ASP A 73 8.20 -4.49 15.42
N LYS A 74 7.19 -4.25 14.55
CA LYS A 74 5.83 -3.89 14.97
C LYS A 74 4.96 -5.11 15.33
N GLY A 75 5.54 -6.32 15.30
CA GLY A 75 4.83 -7.56 15.59
C GLY A 75 3.82 -7.96 14.52
N ILE A 76 3.98 -7.49 13.29
CA ILE A 76 3.13 -7.83 12.15
C ILE A 76 3.76 -8.98 11.38
N HIS A 77 3.00 -10.02 11.10
CA HIS A 77 3.43 -11.07 10.19
C HIS A 77 3.40 -10.55 8.74
N ALA A 78 4.51 -10.71 8.02
CA ALA A 78 4.62 -10.25 6.64
C ALA A 78 5.05 -11.37 5.71
N GLU A 79 4.24 -11.64 4.71
CA GLU A 79 4.51 -12.58 3.64
C GLU A 79 4.77 -11.85 2.32
N PHE A 80 5.73 -10.95 2.33
CA PHE A 80 6.11 -10.18 1.16
C PHE A 80 6.83 -11.03 0.12
N ILE A 81 6.54 -10.77 -1.15
CA ILE A 81 7.12 -11.42 -2.32
C ILE A 81 8.39 -10.68 -2.73
N PRO A 82 9.55 -11.38 -2.81
CA PRO A 82 10.78 -10.76 -3.29
C PRO A 82 10.69 -10.47 -4.79
N VAL A 83 11.17 -9.28 -5.17
CA VAL A 83 11.33 -8.84 -6.56
C VAL A 83 12.82 -8.65 -6.84
N ASP A 84 13.29 -9.22 -7.94
CA ASP A 84 14.73 -9.29 -8.23
C ASP A 84 15.35 -7.95 -8.64
N LYS A 85 14.57 -7.05 -9.26
CA LYS A 85 15.08 -5.81 -9.85
C LYS A 85 14.56 -4.58 -9.15
N GLY A 86 15.47 -3.63 -8.90
CA GLY A 86 15.14 -2.36 -8.27
C GLY A 86 15.23 -2.40 -6.76
N MET A 87 14.49 -1.52 -6.12
CA MET A 87 14.40 -1.43 -4.67
C MET A 87 13.00 -1.00 -4.24
N THR A 88 12.59 -1.40 -3.05
CA THR A 88 11.42 -0.84 -2.39
C THR A 88 11.58 0.67 -2.29
N ARG A 89 10.55 1.40 -2.67
CA ARG A 89 10.62 2.87 -2.75
C ARG A 89 10.86 3.50 -1.38
N ILE A 90 11.53 4.65 -1.43
CA ILE A 90 11.63 5.58 -0.31
C ILE A 90 10.74 6.76 -0.64
N ASN A 91 9.85 7.13 0.26
CA ASN A 91 9.12 8.38 0.21
C ASN A 91 9.79 9.35 1.19
N VAL A 92 10.20 10.50 0.70
CA VAL A 92 10.74 11.58 1.55
C VAL A 92 9.59 12.51 1.93
N LYS A 93 9.39 12.68 3.23
CA LYS A 93 8.41 13.62 3.80
C LYS A 93 9.14 14.75 4.46
N LEU A 94 9.21 15.88 3.78
CA LEU A 94 9.87 17.09 4.27
C LEU A 94 8.90 17.87 5.16
N ARG A 95 9.25 17.98 6.44
CA ARG A 95 8.62 18.89 7.41
C ARG A 95 9.38 20.20 7.47
N SER A 96 8.76 21.26 7.00
CA SER A 96 9.30 22.62 7.00
C SER A 96 8.16 23.61 7.19
N GLU A 97 8.36 24.90 6.90
CA GLU A 97 7.27 25.90 6.84
C GLU A 97 6.12 25.46 5.93
N GLN A 98 6.45 24.73 4.88
CA GLN A 98 5.50 24.01 4.02
C GLN A 98 5.89 22.54 3.95
N GLU A 99 4.95 21.66 4.24
CA GLU A 99 5.18 20.23 4.09
C GLU A 99 5.23 19.84 2.61
N SER A 100 6.19 19.00 2.26
CA SER A 100 6.35 18.49 0.89
C SER A 100 6.66 17.00 0.90
N GLU A 101 6.19 16.29 -0.12
CA GLU A 101 6.45 14.86 -0.27
C GLU A 101 7.10 14.57 -1.64
N ILE A 102 8.12 13.69 -1.62
CA ILE A 102 8.72 13.13 -2.82
C ILE A 102 8.51 11.62 -2.74
N ASN A 103 7.67 11.10 -3.61
CA ASN A 103 7.30 9.69 -3.62
C ASN A 103 8.09 8.93 -4.67
N GLY A 104 8.82 7.89 -4.24
CA GLY A 104 9.54 7.00 -5.12
C GLY A 104 8.60 6.08 -5.93
N GLN A 105 9.08 5.54 -7.05
CA GLN A 105 8.28 4.68 -7.94
C GLN A 105 8.18 3.22 -7.44
N GLY A 106 9.24 2.70 -6.85
CA GLY A 106 9.32 1.31 -6.42
C GLY A 106 9.94 0.37 -7.46
N PRO A 107 9.98 -0.95 -7.17
CA PRO A 107 10.62 -1.93 -8.03
C PRO A 107 9.76 -2.27 -9.25
N ALA A 108 10.40 -2.81 -10.29
CA ALA A 108 9.72 -3.37 -11.46
C ALA A 108 9.18 -4.77 -11.14
N ILE A 109 7.88 -4.90 -10.94
CA ILE A 109 7.20 -6.16 -10.63
C ILE A 109 6.98 -6.92 -11.94
N ALA A 110 7.52 -8.14 -12.03
CA ALA A 110 7.37 -9.00 -13.19
C ALA A 110 6.06 -9.83 -13.11
N ALA A 111 5.62 -10.37 -14.26
CA ALA A 111 4.45 -11.24 -14.31
C ALA A 111 4.59 -12.45 -13.37
N SER A 112 5.77 -13.07 -13.32
CA SER A 112 6.07 -14.17 -12.40
C SER A 112 5.96 -13.81 -10.91
N ASP A 113 6.13 -12.53 -10.55
CA ASP A 113 5.92 -12.09 -9.17
C ASP A 113 4.44 -11.90 -8.87
N ILE A 114 3.66 -11.50 -9.89
CA ILE A 114 2.20 -11.45 -9.81
C ILE A 114 1.63 -12.86 -9.65
N ASP A 115 2.16 -13.86 -10.36
CA ASP A 115 1.75 -15.27 -10.21
C ASP A 115 1.93 -15.74 -8.76
N LYS A 116 3.07 -15.42 -8.12
CA LYS A 116 3.30 -15.72 -6.69
C LYS A 116 2.30 -15.02 -5.76
N LEU A 117 1.81 -13.83 -6.15
CA LEU A 117 0.75 -13.18 -5.39
C LEU A 117 -0.55 -13.97 -5.51
N TYR A 118 -0.93 -14.41 -6.71
CA TYR A 118 -2.12 -15.24 -6.89
C TYR A 118 -2.05 -16.55 -6.10
N GLU A 119 -0.89 -17.22 -6.04
CA GLU A 119 -0.69 -18.41 -5.18
C GLU A 119 -1.01 -18.12 -3.70
N LYS A 120 -0.60 -16.92 -3.21
CA LYS A 120 -0.92 -16.51 -1.83
C LYS A 120 -2.40 -16.19 -1.66
N LEU A 121 -3.04 -15.57 -2.64
CA LEU A 121 -4.47 -15.27 -2.61
C LEU A 121 -5.31 -16.57 -2.68
N ASP A 122 -4.85 -17.57 -3.41
CA ASP A 122 -5.50 -18.87 -3.49
C ASP A 122 -5.45 -19.63 -2.15
N ALA A 123 -4.46 -19.38 -1.32
CA ALA A 123 -4.34 -19.96 0.01
C ALA A 123 -5.29 -19.35 1.06
N LEU A 124 -5.99 -18.24 0.76
CA LEU A 124 -7.00 -17.67 1.65
C LEU A 124 -8.14 -18.67 1.87
N LYS A 125 -8.77 -18.60 3.04
CA LYS A 125 -9.85 -19.53 3.44
C LYS A 125 -11.18 -18.79 3.53
N ASP A 126 -12.25 -19.56 3.46
CA ASP A 126 -13.61 -19.05 3.69
C ASP A 126 -13.70 -18.30 5.02
N GLY A 127 -14.30 -17.12 4.98
CA GLY A 127 -14.42 -16.22 6.12
C GLY A 127 -13.23 -15.29 6.35
N ASP A 128 -12.14 -15.45 5.59
CA ASP A 128 -11.01 -14.51 5.66
C ASP A 128 -11.40 -13.12 5.12
N ILE A 129 -10.66 -12.12 5.57
CA ILE A 129 -10.82 -10.72 5.15
C ILE A 129 -9.58 -10.33 4.35
N LEU A 130 -9.75 -9.83 3.13
CA LEU A 130 -8.69 -9.26 2.31
C LEU A 130 -8.90 -7.75 2.19
N VAL A 131 -7.93 -6.96 2.67
CA VAL A 131 -7.92 -5.50 2.53
C VAL A 131 -6.93 -5.12 1.44
N MET A 132 -7.40 -4.68 0.30
CA MET A 132 -6.58 -4.14 -0.79
C MET A 132 -6.52 -2.62 -0.65
N ALA A 133 -5.34 -2.06 -0.40
CA ALA A 133 -5.21 -0.64 -0.09
C ALA A 133 -3.99 0.02 -0.74
N GLY A 134 -4.22 1.20 -1.32
CA GLY A 134 -3.21 2.05 -1.92
C GLY A 134 -3.22 2.07 -3.44
N SER A 135 -2.21 2.72 -4.02
CA SER A 135 -2.02 2.82 -5.46
C SER A 135 -1.39 1.56 -6.05
N ILE A 136 -1.69 1.31 -7.30
CA ILE A 136 -1.00 0.32 -8.12
C ILE A 136 0.18 1.03 -8.81
N PRO A 137 1.41 0.46 -8.79
CA PRO A 137 2.53 1.01 -9.55
C PRO A 137 2.22 1.10 -11.05
N ASP A 138 2.71 2.15 -11.72
CA ASP A 138 2.48 2.35 -13.17
C ASP A 138 3.00 1.20 -14.04
N VAL A 139 3.96 0.43 -13.53
CA VAL A 139 4.52 -0.76 -14.19
C VAL A 139 3.59 -1.97 -14.16
N MET A 140 2.48 -1.91 -13.42
CA MET A 140 1.49 -2.98 -13.30
C MET A 140 0.18 -2.58 -14.01
N PRO A 141 -0.62 -3.58 -14.45
CA PRO A 141 -1.95 -3.30 -14.97
C PRO A 141 -2.80 -2.53 -13.94
N GLN A 142 -3.38 -1.42 -14.35
CA GLN A 142 -4.27 -0.63 -13.50
C GLN A 142 -5.60 -1.36 -13.19
N THR A 143 -5.79 -2.54 -13.79
CA THR A 143 -6.93 -3.44 -13.54
C THR A 143 -6.70 -4.41 -12.39
N MET A 144 -5.51 -4.45 -11.77
CA MET A 144 -5.13 -5.48 -10.80
C MET A 144 -6.13 -5.70 -9.67
N TYR A 145 -6.75 -4.64 -9.13
CA TYR A 145 -7.78 -4.80 -8.10
C TYR A 145 -9.02 -5.51 -8.64
N MET A 146 -9.46 -5.14 -9.84
CA MET A 146 -10.56 -5.80 -10.53
C MET A 146 -10.20 -7.26 -10.87
N ASP A 147 -8.99 -7.51 -11.35
CA ASP A 147 -8.54 -8.87 -11.72
C ASP A 147 -8.49 -9.79 -10.49
N ILE A 148 -8.04 -9.29 -9.34
CA ILE A 148 -8.08 -10.03 -8.06
C ILE A 148 -9.52 -10.28 -7.62
N MET A 149 -10.41 -9.29 -7.69
CA MET A 149 -11.82 -9.45 -7.35
C MET A 149 -12.47 -10.53 -8.21
N LYS A 150 -12.19 -10.51 -9.51
CA LYS A 150 -12.68 -11.52 -10.48
C LYS A 150 -12.13 -12.90 -10.16
N HIS A 151 -10.83 -13.02 -9.88
CA HIS A 151 -10.17 -14.28 -9.53
C HIS A 151 -10.76 -14.91 -8.27
N LEU A 152 -11.07 -14.10 -7.26
CA LEU A 152 -11.61 -14.56 -5.98
C LEU A 152 -13.15 -14.66 -5.96
N GLN A 153 -13.81 -14.41 -7.11
CA GLN A 153 -15.26 -14.46 -7.19
C GLN A 153 -15.81 -15.86 -6.86
N GLY A 154 -16.91 -15.90 -6.11
CA GLY A 154 -17.55 -17.15 -5.67
C GLY A 154 -16.93 -17.74 -4.39
N ARG A 155 -15.85 -17.20 -3.88
CA ARG A 155 -15.29 -17.59 -2.58
C ARG A 155 -15.94 -16.75 -1.46
N ASN A 156 -16.13 -17.36 -0.31
CA ASN A 156 -16.73 -16.70 0.86
C ASN A 156 -15.69 -15.83 1.59
N LEU A 157 -15.19 -14.79 0.90
CA LEU A 157 -14.23 -13.82 1.42
C LEU A 157 -14.89 -12.45 1.62
N LYS A 158 -14.44 -11.71 2.62
CA LYS A 158 -14.80 -10.29 2.78
C LYS A 158 -13.68 -9.43 2.19
N ILE A 159 -13.93 -8.84 1.02
CA ILE A 159 -12.93 -7.99 0.35
C ILE A 159 -13.22 -6.53 0.63
N VAL A 160 -12.25 -5.83 1.21
CA VAL A 160 -12.28 -4.39 1.51
C VAL A 160 -11.35 -3.68 0.53
N VAL A 161 -11.82 -2.58 -0.09
CA VAL A 161 -11.04 -1.83 -1.07
C VAL A 161 -10.90 -0.36 -0.65
N ASP A 162 -9.65 0.07 -0.45
CA ASP A 162 -9.27 1.47 -0.23
C ASP A 162 -8.44 1.96 -1.42
N ALA A 163 -9.12 2.34 -2.49
CA ALA A 163 -8.54 2.78 -3.75
C ALA A 163 -9.20 4.08 -4.23
N THR A 164 -8.56 4.73 -5.19
CA THR A 164 -8.98 6.01 -5.74
C THR A 164 -9.51 5.86 -7.16
N ARG A 165 -10.40 6.77 -7.59
CA ARG A 165 -10.86 6.95 -8.98
C ARG A 165 -11.27 5.63 -9.65
N ASP A 166 -10.75 5.39 -10.86
CA ASP A 166 -11.09 4.24 -11.69
C ASP A 166 -10.80 2.91 -10.99
N LEU A 167 -9.76 2.83 -10.14
CA LEU A 167 -9.46 1.62 -9.36
C LEU A 167 -10.62 1.23 -8.45
N LEU A 168 -11.31 2.21 -7.88
CA LEU A 168 -12.47 1.96 -7.03
C LEU A 168 -13.71 1.65 -7.87
N VAL A 169 -13.96 2.44 -8.93
CA VAL A 169 -15.13 2.24 -9.79
C VAL A 169 -15.12 0.86 -10.44
N ASN A 170 -13.96 0.41 -10.92
CA ASN A 170 -13.79 -0.87 -11.60
C ASN A 170 -14.07 -2.10 -10.72
N VAL A 171 -13.99 -1.97 -9.39
CA VAL A 171 -14.27 -3.10 -8.47
C VAL A 171 -15.72 -3.17 -8.02
N LEU A 172 -16.51 -2.11 -8.19
CA LEU A 172 -17.91 -2.08 -7.74
C LEU A 172 -18.80 -3.19 -8.33
N PRO A 173 -18.66 -3.57 -9.63
CA PRO A 173 -19.45 -4.68 -10.20
C PRO A 173 -19.20 -6.03 -9.53
N PHE A 174 -18.09 -6.19 -8.79
CA PHE A 174 -17.73 -7.42 -8.07
C PHE A 174 -18.19 -7.42 -6.61
N HIS A 175 -18.97 -6.41 -6.20
CA HIS A 175 -19.59 -6.31 -4.88
C HIS A 175 -18.60 -6.44 -3.72
N PRO A 176 -17.60 -5.55 -3.59
CA PRO A 176 -16.71 -5.56 -2.42
C PRO A 176 -17.53 -5.44 -1.13
N PHE A 177 -17.08 -6.11 -0.06
CA PHE A 177 -17.75 -6.05 1.25
C PHE A 177 -17.77 -4.63 1.83
N LEU A 178 -16.69 -3.86 1.61
CA LEU A 178 -16.54 -2.47 2.05
C LEU A 178 -15.64 -1.71 1.08
N ILE A 179 -16.00 -0.47 0.79
CA ILE A 179 -15.15 0.52 0.13
C ILE A 179 -14.90 1.69 1.08
N LYS A 180 -13.73 2.33 0.97
CA LYS A 180 -13.35 3.46 1.84
C LYS A 180 -12.82 4.65 1.02
N PRO A 181 -13.65 5.34 0.25
CA PRO A 181 -13.26 6.62 -0.34
C PRO A 181 -13.16 7.71 0.74
N ASN A 182 -12.26 8.67 0.58
CA ASN A 182 -12.36 9.93 1.30
C ASN A 182 -13.37 10.87 0.64
N ASN A 183 -13.64 12.04 1.24
CA ASN A 183 -14.64 12.98 0.73
C ASN A 183 -14.29 13.50 -0.69
N HIS A 184 -13.04 13.74 -1.01
CA HIS A 184 -12.60 14.17 -2.34
C HIS A 184 -12.76 13.04 -3.36
N GLU A 185 -12.29 11.84 -3.05
CA GLU A 185 -12.42 10.65 -3.89
C GLU A 185 -13.90 10.32 -4.18
N LEU A 186 -14.75 10.42 -3.16
CA LEU A 186 -16.20 10.22 -3.33
C LEU A 186 -16.82 11.31 -4.21
N GLY A 187 -16.43 12.58 -3.99
CA GLY A 187 -16.86 13.70 -4.80
C GLY A 187 -16.48 13.53 -6.27
N GLU A 188 -15.25 13.11 -6.56
CA GLU A 188 -14.80 12.81 -7.93
C GLU A 188 -15.66 11.72 -8.58
N ILE A 189 -15.94 10.62 -7.87
CA ILE A 189 -16.75 9.50 -8.38
C ILE A 189 -18.20 9.93 -8.65
N LEU A 190 -18.77 10.72 -7.78
CA LEU A 190 -20.16 11.16 -7.89
C LEU A 190 -20.33 12.42 -8.74
N SER A 191 -19.25 12.95 -9.32
CA SER A 191 -19.24 14.22 -10.05
C SER A 191 -19.80 15.41 -9.24
N LEU A 192 -19.69 15.37 -7.91
CA LEU A 192 -20.19 16.38 -6.99
C LEU A 192 -19.23 17.54 -6.74
N ILE A 193 -18.06 17.55 -7.37
CA ILE A 193 -16.98 18.53 -7.11
C ILE A 193 -17.27 19.91 -7.77
N HIS A 194 -18.38 20.08 -8.41
CA HIS A 194 -18.78 21.34 -9.07
C HIS A 194 -19.92 22.08 -8.36
N ILE A 195 -20.07 21.85 -7.06
CA ILE A 195 -20.99 22.64 -6.25
C ILE A 195 -20.21 23.52 -5.28
#